data_6d7ef92c0adcf2eed8d83f55d20f3f02
#
_entry.id   6d7ef92c0adcf2eed8d83f55d20f3f02
#
_cell.length_a   1.000
_cell.length_b   1.000
_cell.length_c   1.000
_cell.angle_alpha   90.00
_cell.angle_beta   90.00
_cell.angle_gamma   90.00
#
_symmetry.space_group_name_H-M   'P 1'
#
loop_
_entity.id
_entity.type
_entity.pdbx_description
1 polymer ?
#
loop_
_entity_poly.entity_id
_entity_poly.type
_entity_poly.pdbx_seq_one_letter_code
_entity_poly.pdbx_strand_id
1 'polypeptide(L)'
;MGGNQESFDCINHLNNVFVNTIRGLGGNNRYRHLMITTNGAGTSEAILSNLDIINDDYVIVSVHAYTPYDFAHDKTTITSWSVNNLSQTKSIDDVFNRLNNHFISKGIPVIMGEFASRDKNNLSSRLAWLEYYLDKAVSLGIPCVWWDTGQFKSDENMTFSIFNRNTLEWLFPEIVEMLVSKTK
;
A
#
# COMPACT_ATOMS: atom_id res chain seq x y z
N MET A 1 10.03 -1.15 10.93
CA MET A 1 11.01 -0.11 11.26
C MET A 1 10.24 1.03 11.90
N GLY A 2 10.60 1.45 13.11
CA GLY A 2 10.05 2.64 13.73
C GLY A 2 10.94 3.82 13.35
N GLY A 3 10.35 4.93 12.92
CA GLY A 3 11.08 6.18 12.76
C GLY A 3 11.47 6.75 14.14
N ASN A 4 12.39 7.73 14.13
CA ASN A 4 12.66 8.60 15.27
C ASN A 4 12.14 10.01 14.96
N GLN A 5 12.15 10.90 15.94
CA GLN A 5 11.62 12.27 15.77
C GLN A 5 12.28 13.01 14.62
N GLU A 6 13.60 12.91 14.48
CA GLU A 6 14.34 13.55 13.39
C GLU A 6 13.86 13.08 12.00
N SER A 7 13.59 11.78 11.84
CA SER A 7 13.08 11.24 10.57
C SER A 7 11.64 11.68 10.30
N PHE A 8 10.80 11.83 11.33
CA PHE A 8 9.44 12.38 11.18
C PHE A 8 9.48 13.86 10.81
N ASP A 9 10.30 14.66 11.47
CA ASP A 9 10.45 16.09 11.17
C ASP A 9 10.98 16.29 9.73
N CYS A 10 11.95 15.47 9.31
CA CYS A 10 12.49 15.52 7.98
C CYS A 10 11.43 15.23 6.90
N ILE A 11 10.66 14.15 7.02
CA ILE A 11 9.64 13.83 6.02
C ILE A 11 8.52 14.87 5.99
N ASN A 12 8.10 15.38 7.14
CA ASN A 12 7.11 16.45 7.23
C ASN A 12 7.61 17.73 6.56
N HIS A 13 8.86 18.10 6.79
CA HIS A 13 9.48 19.24 6.09
C HIS A 13 9.49 19.03 4.57
N LEU A 14 9.93 17.87 4.09
CA LEU A 14 9.98 17.56 2.66
C LEU A 14 8.59 17.58 2.02
N ASN A 15 7.57 16.99 2.66
CA ASN A 15 6.19 17.05 2.19
C ASN A 15 5.70 18.49 2.08
N ASN A 16 5.95 19.33 3.08
CA ASN A 16 5.56 20.74 3.05
C ASN A 16 6.27 21.52 1.94
N VAL A 17 7.59 21.34 1.78
CA VAL A 17 8.36 21.98 0.70
C VAL A 17 7.83 21.54 -0.66
N PHE A 18 7.56 20.26 -0.85
CA PHE A 18 7.02 19.73 -2.11
C PHE A 18 5.67 20.38 -2.45
N VAL A 19 4.70 20.33 -1.54
CA VAL A 19 3.35 20.88 -1.79
C VAL A 19 3.42 22.38 -2.05
N ASN A 20 4.12 23.14 -1.20
CA ASN A 20 4.24 24.59 -1.35
C ASN A 20 4.93 24.99 -2.67
N THR A 21 5.95 24.25 -3.09
CA THR A 21 6.65 24.49 -4.36
C THR A 21 5.69 24.30 -5.54
N ILE A 22 4.97 23.17 -5.59
CA ILE A 22 4.03 22.90 -6.69
C ILE A 22 2.89 23.92 -6.71
N ARG A 23 2.30 24.27 -5.56
CA ARG A 23 1.24 25.28 -5.47
C ARG A 23 1.73 26.66 -5.91
N GLY A 24 2.96 27.01 -5.54
CA GLY A 24 3.60 28.28 -5.92
C GLY A 24 3.81 28.47 -7.45
N LEU A 25 3.89 27.39 -8.21
CA LEU A 25 3.99 27.46 -9.68
C LEU A 25 2.70 27.93 -10.35
N GLY A 26 1.57 27.91 -9.67
CA GLY A 26 0.29 28.42 -10.16
C GLY A 26 -0.33 27.60 -11.30
N GLY A 27 -1.26 28.22 -12.06
CA GLY A 27 -1.96 27.54 -13.13
C GLY A 27 -2.76 26.33 -12.63
N ASN A 28 -2.77 25.24 -13.40
CA ASN A 28 -3.46 24.00 -13.04
C ASN A 28 -2.85 23.28 -11.81
N ASN A 29 -1.65 23.70 -11.37
CA ASN A 29 -1.04 23.13 -10.17
C ASN A 29 -1.82 23.44 -8.88
N ARG A 30 -2.72 24.44 -8.91
CA ARG A 30 -3.63 24.72 -7.78
C ARG A 30 -4.56 23.56 -7.48
N TYR A 31 -4.97 22.79 -8.50
CA TYR A 31 -5.97 21.74 -8.40
C TYR A 31 -5.36 20.33 -8.65
N ARG A 32 -4.06 20.25 -8.86
CA ARG A 32 -3.37 19.00 -9.08
C ARG A 32 -3.37 18.18 -7.78
N HIS A 33 -3.84 16.94 -7.82
CA HIS A 33 -3.65 16.04 -6.71
C HIS A 33 -2.16 15.76 -6.49
N LEU A 34 -1.72 15.91 -5.26
CA LEU A 34 -0.34 15.67 -4.84
C LEU A 34 -0.34 14.55 -3.81
N MET A 35 0.56 13.58 -3.97
CA MET A 35 0.74 12.53 -2.99
C MET A 35 1.89 12.87 -2.06
N ILE A 36 1.62 12.92 -0.76
CA ILE A 36 2.62 12.98 0.29
C ILE A 36 2.76 11.61 0.93
N THR A 37 3.86 11.37 1.61
CA THR A 37 4.10 10.06 2.21
C THR A 37 4.39 10.18 3.70
N THR A 38 4.09 9.12 4.43
CA THR A 38 4.52 8.93 5.81
C THR A 38 5.99 8.55 5.86
N ASN A 39 6.62 8.56 7.04
CA ASN A 39 8.01 8.11 7.17
C ASN A 39 8.17 6.66 6.69
N GLY A 40 9.00 6.44 5.65
CA GLY A 40 9.16 5.16 4.98
C GLY A 40 7.87 4.57 4.40
N ALA A 41 6.90 5.42 4.09
CA ALA A 41 5.54 5.03 3.67
C ALA A 41 4.84 4.06 4.65
N GLY A 42 5.29 3.99 5.90
CA GLY A 42 4.82 3.03 6.90
C GLY A 42 3.44 3.32 7.45
N THR A 43 2.83 2.29 8.06
CA THR A 43 1.46 2.31 8.60
C THR A 43 1.38 2.02 10.10
N SER A 44 2.52 2.04 10.83
CA SER A 44 2.48 1.86 12.29
C SER A 44 1.88 3.09 12.98
N GLU A 45 1.31 2.89 14.17
CA GLU A 45 0.70 3.96 14.95
C GLU A 45 1.66 5.15 15.16
N ALA A 46 2.92 4.85 15.52
CA ALA A 46 3.93 5.88 15.72
C ALA A 46 4.24 6.69 14.46
N ILE A 47 4.18 6.05 13.29
CA ILE A 47 4.44 6.71 12.01
C ILE A 47 3.24 7.59 11.61
N LEU A 48 2.02 7.06 11.72
CA LEU A 48 0.82 7.78 11.29
C LEU A 48 0.53 8.98 12.18
N SER A 49 0.72 8.85 13.51
CA SER A 49 0.49 9.94 14.47
C SER A 49 1.51 11.08 14.38
N ASN A 50 2.65 10.86 13.72
CA ASN A 50 3.68 11.87 13.52
C ASN A 50 3.68 12.50 12.10
N LEU A 51 2.69 12.20 11.27
CA LEU A 51 2.53 12.88 9.98
C LEU A 51 1.80 14.23 10.20
N ASP A 52 2.44 15.31 9.78
CA ASP A 52 1.79 16.62 9.71
C ASP A 52 0.77 16.65 8.57
N ILE A 53 -0.49 16.92 8.91
CA ILE A 53 -1.56 17.04 7.93
C ILE A 53 -1.48 18.40 7.25
N ILE A 54 -1.27 18.38 5.94
CA ILE A 54 -1.27 19.61 5.13
C ILE A 54 -2.72 19.99 4.84
N ASN A 55 -3.11 21.19 5.18
CA ASN A 55 -4.46 21.71 4.92
C ASN A 55 -4.61 22.11 3.43
N ASP A 56 -4.85 21.10 2.58
CA ASP A 56 -5.01 21.24 1.13
C ASP A 56 -5.92 20.11 0.62
N ASP A 57 -7.06 20.47 0.02
CA ASP A 57 -8.10 19.53 -0.42
C ASP A 57 -7.64 18.55 -1.53
N TYR A 58 -6.51 18.82 -2.16
CA TYR A 58 -5.94 18.02 -3.24
C TYR A 58 -4.68 17.25 -2.81
N VAL A 59 -4.48 17.07 -1.51
CA VAL A 59 -3.39 16.24 -0.99
C VAL A 59 -3.91 14.86 -0.62
N ILE A 60 -3.18 13.82 -1.04
CA ILE A 60 -3.46 12.41 -0.79
C ILE A 60 -2.31 11.82 0.02
N VAL A 61 -2.58 11.05 1.07
CA VAL A 61 -1.57 10.34 1.83
C VAL A 61 -1.28 8.99 1.18
N SER A 62 -0.05 8.77 0.76
CA SER A 62 0.41 7.48 0.22
C SER A 62 1.13 6.67 1.29
N VAL A 63 0.71 5.40 1.44
CA VAL A 63 1.29 4.44 2.37
C VAL A 63 1.55 3.10 1.70
N HIS A 64 2.45 2.30 2.28
CA HIS A 64 2.76 0.95 1.82
C HIS A 64 2.47 -0.07 2.92
N ALA A 65 1.83 -1.19 2.59
CA ALA A 65 1.53 -2.22 3.58
C ALA A 65 1.58 -3.64 3.00
N TYR A 66 2.66 -4.32 3.32
CA TYR A 66 2.84 -5.76 3.06
C TYR A 66 2.49 -6.54 4.33
N THR A 67 1.19 -6.80 4.52
CA THR A 67 0.68 -7.38 5.79
C THR A 67 -0.21 -8.61 5.55
N PRO A 68 -0.09 -9.69 6.35
CA PRO A 68 0.97 -9.96 7.34
C PRO A 68 2.34 -10.03 6.68
N TYR A 69 3.37 -9.44 7.31
CA TYR A 69 4.69 -9.29 6.69
C TYR A 69 5.35 -10.62 6.33
N ASP A 70 5.25 -11.61 7.19
CA ASP A 70 5.80 -12.96 7.02
C ASP A 70 5.15 -13.73 5.86
N PHE A 71 3.86 -13.51 5.61
CA PHE A 71 3.17 -14.05 4.44
C PHE A 71 3.44 -13.22 3.17
N ALA A 72 3.22 -11.90 3.26
CA ALA A 72 3.17 -11.04 2.08
C ALA A 72 4.57 -10.65 1.57
N HIS A 73 5.51 -10.31 2.45
CA HIS A 73 6.80 -9.73 2.05
C HIS A 73 8.00 -10.62 2.30
N ASP A 74 8.08 -11.26 3.46
CA ASP A 74 9.27 -12.02 3.84
C ASP A 74 9.46 -13.29 3.00
N LYS A 75 10.71 -13.74 2.88
CA LYS A 75 11.10 -15.00 2.24
C LYS A 75 10.99 -16.19 3.20
N THR A 76 10.18 -16.07 4.27
CA THR A 76 9.94 -17.15 5.22
C THR A 76 9.15 -18.31 4.60
N THR A 77 9.07 -19.40 5.36
CA THR A 77 8.28 -20.58 4.98
C THR A 77 6.78 -20.41 5.16
N ILE A 78 6.29 -19.23 5.60
CA ILE A 78 4.85 -18.96 5.68
C ILE A 78 4.27 -18.81 4.27
N THR A 79 3.68 -19.89 3.78
CA THR A 79 3.12 -19.97 2.44
C THR A 79 1.60 -19.97 2.41
N SER A 80 0.95 -20.18 3.58
CA SER A 80 -0.51 -20.24 3.67
C SER A 80 -1.08 -18.99 4.34
N TRP A 81 -2.24 -18.56 3.84
CA TRP A 81 -3.08 -17.54 4.42
C TRP A 81 -4.53 -18.04 4.47
N SER A 82 -5.25 -17.71 5.53
CA SER A 82 -6.65 -18.08 5.69
C SER A 82 -7.43 -17.04 6.46
N VAL A 83 -8.65 -16.74 6.01
CA VAL A 83 -9.60 -15.88 6.72
C VAL A 83 -9.94 -16.42 8.12
N ASN A 84 -9.79 -17.72 8.34
CA ASN A 84 -10.04 -18.37 9.65
C ASN A 84 -8.84 -18.22 10.61
N ASN A 85 -7.70 -17.72 10.13
CA ASN A 85 -6.55 -17.43 10.98
C ASN A 85 -6.64 -15.99 11.51
N LEU A 86 -7.16 -15.85 12.74
CA LEU A 86 -7.43 -14.55 13.34
C LEU A 86 -6.19 -13.66 13.49
N SER A 87 -4.98 -14.22 13.63
CA SER A 87 -3.77 -13.41 13.70
C SER A 87 -3.41 -12.81 12.34
N GLN A 88 -3.66 -13.54 11.26
CA GLN A 88 -3.41 -13.07 9.90
C GLN A 88 -4.44 -12.00 9.47
N THR A 89 -5.72 -12.22 9.74
CA THR A 89 -6.77 -11.23 9.45
C THR A 89 -6.60 -9.98 10.30
N LYS A 90 -6.29 -10.13 11.61
CA LYS A 90 -6.06 -9.01 12.51
C LYS A 90 -4.93 -8.10 12.03
N SER A 91 -3.86 -8.65 11.46
CA SER A 91 -2.75 -7.84 10.93
C SER A 91 -3.21 -6.89 9.81
N ILE A 92 -4.12 -7.36 8.95
CA ILE A 92 -4.72 -6.54 7.89
C ILE A 92 -5.69 -5.53 8.50
N ASP A 93 -6.61 -6.00 9.36
CA ASP A 93 -7.60 -5.13 10.01
C ASP A 93 -6.95 -3.99 10.79
N ASP A 94 -5.87 -4.26 11.52
CA ASP A 94 -5.15 -3.24 12.28
C ASP A 94 -4.58 -2.13 11.37
N VAL A 95 -4.09 -2.46 10.17
CA VAL A 95 -3.63 -1.47 9.20
C VAL A 95 -4.79 -0.58 8.75
N PHE A 96 -5.86 -1.17 8.24
CA PHE A 96 -6.99 -0.41 7.72
C PHE A 96 -7.73 0.39 8.80
N ASN A 97 -7.86 -0.15 10.02
CA ASN A 97 -8.41 0.58 11.16
C ASN A 97 -7.57 1.81 11.52
N ARG A 98 -6.24 1.70 11.53
CA ARG A 98 -5.37 2.88 11.75
C ARG A 98 -5.54 3.91 10.64
N LEU A 99 -5.54 3.51 9.37
CA LEU A 99 -5.73 4.44 8.25
C LEU A 99 -7.08 5.14 8.32
N ASN A 100 -8.13 4.42 8.70
CA ASN A 100 -9.44 5.01 8.93
C ASN A 100 -9.40 6.05 10.05
N ASN A 101 -8.82 5.69 11.20
CA ASN A 101 -8.81 6.57 12.39
C ASN A 101 -7.94 7.81 12.20
N HIS A 102 -6.81 7.68 11.51
CA HIS A 102 -5.89 8.81 11.29
C HIS A 102 -6.32 9.73 10.15
N PHE A 103 -6.94 9.17 9.08
CA PHE A 103 -7.15 9.90 7.84
C PHE A 103 -8.58 9.83 7.31
N ILE A 104 -9.09 8.66 6.94
CA ILE A 104 -10.36 8.54 6.17
C ILE A 104 -11.54 9.12 6.93
N SER A 105 -11.70 8.81 8.24
CA SER A 105 -12.78 9.37 9.06
C SER A 105 -12.71 10.89 9.23
N LYS A 106 -11.58 11.50 8.89
CA LYS A 106 -11.36 12.95 8.91
C LYS A 106 -11.45 13.60 7.52
N GLY A 107 -11.85 12.83 6.50
CA GLY A 107 -11.95 13.30 5.12
C GLY A 107 -10.62 13.41 4.37
N ILE A 108 -9.54 12.84 4.91
CA ILE A 108 -8.21 12.87 4.28
C ILE A 108 -8.08 11.62 3.39
N PRO A 109 -7.92 11.78 2.06
CA PRO A 109 -7.81 10.65 1.15
C PRO A 109 -6.48 9.91 1.33
N VAL A 110 -6.56 8.58 1.23
CA VAL A 110 -5.41 7.67 1.32
C VAL A 110 -5.31 6.82 0.06
N ILE A 111 -4.10 6.54 -0.40
CA ILE A 111 -3.81 5.52 -1.40
C ILE A 111 -2.85 4.49 -0.80
N MET A 112 -3.14 3.21 -1.01
CA MET A 112 -2.17 2.14 -0.78
C MET A 112 -1.22 2.11 -1.97
N GLY A 113 -0.15 2.89 -1.89
CA GLY A 113 0.81 3.11 -2.98
C GLY A 113 1.63 1.87 -3.33
N GLU A 114 1.80 0.98 -2.36
CA GLU A 114 2.36 -0.36 -2.58
C GLU A 114 1.71 -1.40 -1.68
N PHE A 115 1.31 -2.49 -2.30
CA PHE A 115 0.98 -3.74 -1.62
C PHE A 115 1.21 -4.90 -2.58
N ALA A 116 1.54 -6.05 -2.08
CA ALA A 116 1.65 -7.29 -2.86
C ALA A 116 1.84 -8.49 -1.93
N SER A 117 1.77 -9.70 -2.49
CA SER A 117 2.24 -10.91 -1.84
C SER A 117 3.23 -11.65 -2.74
N ARG A 118 4.35 -12.12 -2.13
CA ARG A 118 5.34 -12.90 -2.86
C ARG A 118 4.77 -14.21 -3.36
N ASP A 119 5.18 -14.60 -4.55
CA ASP A 119 4.94 -15.95 -5.03
C ASP A 119 5.83 -16.95 -4.29
N LYS A 120 5.21 -17.86 -3.59
CA LYS A 120 5.83 -18.97 -2.84
C LYS A 120 5.23 -20.30 -3.34
N ASN A 121 4.83 -20.38 -4.61
CA ASN A 121 4.03 -21.46 -5.20
C ASN A 121 2.69 -21.68 -4.45
N ASN A 122 2.02 -20.58 -4.09
CA ASN A 122 0.87 -20.57 -3.19
C ASN A 122 -0.29 -19.71 -3.71
N LEU A 123 -0.57 -19.78 -5.01
CA LEU A 123 -1.55 -18.92 -5.69
C LEU A 123 -2.91 -18.87 -4.98
N SER A 124 -3.45 -20.00 -4.52
CA SER A 124 -4.75 -20.03 -3.81
C SER A 124 -4.73 -19.22 -2.52
N SER A 125 -3.64 -19.28 -1.75
CA SER A 125 -3.48 -18.46 -0.53
C SER A 125 -3.30 -16.98 -0.87
N ARG A 126 -2.59 -16.66 -1.97
CA ARG A 126 -2.44 -15.28 -2.44
C ARG A 126 -3.79 -14.68 -2.86
N LEU A 127 -4.63 -15.45 -3.55
CA LEU A 127 -5.97 -15.02 -3.95
C LEU A 127 -6.88 -14.79 -2.74
N ALA A 128 -6.92 -15.73 -1.79
CA ALA A 128 -7.71 -15.56 -0.57
C ALA A 128 -7.27 -14.34 0.26
N TRP A 129 -5.95 -14.11 0.37
CA TRP A 129 -5.37 -12.93 0.99
C TRP A 129 -5.76 -11.64 0.24
N LEU A 130 -5.61 -11.65 -1.08
CA LEU A 130 -5.89 -10.49 -1.93
C LEU A 130 -7.37 -10.08 -1.85
N GLU A 131 -8.27 -11.04 -1.90
CA GLU A 131 -9.70 -10.78 -1.74
C GLU A 131 -10.00 -10.08 -0.42
N TYR A 132 -9.51 -10.62 0.69
CA TYR A 132 -9.73 -10.02 2.01
C TYR A 132 -9.12 -8.62 2.13
N TYR A 133 -7.91 -8.46 1.62
CA TYR A 133 -7.21 -7.17 1.64
C TYR A 133 -7.96 -6.09 0.85
N LEU A 134 -8.38 -6.43 -0.38
CA LEU A 134 -9.11 -5.50 -1.24
C LEU A 134 -10.51 -5.18 -0.70
N ASP A 135 -11.21 -6.13 -0.09
CA ASP A 135 -12.51 -5.88 0.53
C ASP A 135 -12.39 -4.83 1.66
N LYS A 136 -11.33 -4.89 2.47
CA LYS A 136 -11.06 -3.87 3.48
C LYS A 136 -10.74 -2.51 2.85
N ALA A 137 -9.88 -2.49 1.82
CA ALA A 137 -9.52 -1.26 1.12
C ALA A 137 -10.74 -0.60 0.48
N VAL A 138 -11.54 -1.35 -0.27
CA VAL A 138 -12.74 -0.86 -0.94
C VAL A 138 -13.79 -0.35 0.05
N SER A 139 -13.98 -1.03 1.18
CA SER A 139 -14.92 -0.58 2.22
C SER A 139 -14.58 0.80 2.79
N LEU A 140 -13.33 1.24 2.68
CA LEU A 140 -12.84 2.55 3.11
C LEU A 140 -12.57 3.52 1.95
N GLY A 141 -12.84 3.11 0.70
CA GLY A 141 -12.54 3.91 -0.47
C GLY A 141 -11.04 4.13 -0.73
N ILE A 142 -10.18 3.20 -0.30
CA ILE A 142 -8.72 3.27 -0.46
C ILE A 142 -8.32 2.54 -1.75
N PRO A 143 -7.89 3.23 -2.82
CA PRO A 143 -7.32 2.59 -3.99
C PRO A 143 -5.98 1.93 -3.67
N CYS A 144 -5.71 0.80 -4.33
CA CYS A 144 -4.52 0.00 -4.09
C CYS A 144 -3.69 -0.18 -5.36
N VAL A 145 -2.38 -0.05 -5.27
CA VAL A 145 -1.43 -0.23 -6.37
C VAL A 145 -0.55 -1.45 -6.10
N TRP A 146 -0.69 -2.47 -6.94
CA TRP A 146 0.12 -3.68 -6.83
C TRP A 146 1.58 -3.38 -7.16
N TRP A 147 2.48 -3.80 -6.28
CA TRP A 147 3.92 -3.69 -6.50
C TRP A 147 4.43 -4.85 -7.37
N ASP A 148 4.83 -4.56 -8.61
CA ASP A 148 5.44 -5.50 -9.55
C ASP A 148 6.93 -5.18 -9.72
N THR A 149 7.81 -6.11 -9.31
CA THR A 149 9.26 -5.90 -9.39
C THR A 149 9.83 -6.07 -10.80
N GLY A 150 9.06 -6.59 -11.75
CA GLY A 150 9.54 -6.91 -13.10
C GLY A 150 10.51 -8.09 -13.16
N GLN A 151 10.74 -8.77 -12.05
CA GLN A 151 11.60 -9.95 -11.97
C GLN A 151 10.75 -11.22 -12.14
N PHE A 152 10.91 -11.91 -13.25
CA PHE A 152 10.12 -13.10 -13.60
C PHE A 152 10.99 -14.27 -14.05
N LYS A 153 12.27 -14.30 -13.66
CA LYS A 153 13.15 -15.45 -13.92
C LYS A 153 12.82 -16.59 -12.97
N SER A 154 12.72 -17.78 -13.52
CA SER A 154 12.35 -19.03 -12.84
C SER A 154 13.26 -19.43 -11.67
N ASP A 155 14.42 -18.83 -11.54
CA ASP A 155 15.43 -19.21 -10.55
C ASP A 155 15.30 -18.43 -9.23
N GLU A 156 14.50 -17.37 -9.19
CA GLU A 156 14.14 -16.66 -7.97
C GLU A 156 12.66 -16.87 -7.66
N ASN A 157 12.33 -18.06 -7.14
CA ASN A 157 11.08 -18.25 -6.41
C ASN A 157 10.91 -17.12 -5.39
N MET A 158 9.71 -16.56 -5.26
CA MET A 158 9.39 -15.49 -4.32
C MET A 158 9.49 -14.07 -4.87
N THR A 159 9.05 -13.86 -6.10
CA THR A 159 8.91 -12.53 -6.68
C THR A 159 7.53 -11.92 -6.40
N PHE A 160 7.39 -10.61 -6.57
CA PHE A 160 6.11 -9.90 -6.57
C PHE A 160 5.52 -9.74 -7.97
N SER A 161 6.27 -10.18 -9.00
CA SER A 161 5.89 -9.94 -10.40
C SER A 161 4.63 -10.72 -10.79
N ILE A 162 3.75 -10.04 -11.48
CA ILE A 162 2.53 -10.60 -12.07
C ILE A 162 2.51 -10.46 -13.59
N PHE A 163 3.46 -9.72 -14.17
CA PHE A 163 3.54 -9.47 -15.60
C PHE A 163 4.94 -9.76 -16.14
N ASN A 164 5.01 -10.58 -17.21
CA ASN A 164 6.25 -10.84 -17.93
C ASN A 164 6.46 -9.81 -19.05
N ARG A 165 7.39 -8.88 -18.82
CA ARG A 165 7.67 -7.80 -19.77
C ARG A 165 8.37 -8.24 -21.06
N ASN A 166 8.89 -9.48 -21.12
CA ASN A 166 9.52 -10.03 -22.34
C ASN A 166 8.49 -10.67 -23.26
N THR A 167 7.53 -11.43 -22.70
CA THR A 167 6.48 -12.10 -23.49
C THR A 167 5.20 -11.27 -23.60
N LEU A 168 5.07 -10.21 -22.79
CA LEU A 168 3.87 -9.38 -22.66
C LEU A 168 2.65 -10.18 -22.17
N GLU A 169 2.88 -11.13 -21.27
CA GLU A 169 1.84 -12.01 -20.74
C GLU A 169 1.72 -11.86 -19.22
N TRP A 170 0.50 -12.06 -18.71
CA TRP A 170 0.28 -12.15 -17.28
C TRP A 170 0.78 -13.47 -16.73
N LEU A 171 1.61 -13.43 -15.69
CA LEU A 171 2.08 -14.63 -14.98
C LEU A 171 0.97 -15.23 -14.09
N PHE A 172 0.11 -14.37 -13.56
CA PHE A 172 -1.01 -14.73 -12.68
C PHE A 172 -2.27 -13.96 -13.11
N PRO A 173 -2.95 -14.39 -14.19
CA PRO A 173 -4.16 -13.73 -14.68
C PRO A 173 -5.25 -13.62 -13.60
N GLU A 174 -5.37 -14.61 -12.71
CA GLU A 174 -6.35 -14.65 -11.63
C GLU A 174 -6.16 -13.50 -10.62
N ILE A 175 -4.91 -13.12 -10.34
CA ILE A 175 -4.61 -11.95 -9.50
C ILE A 175 -5.07 -10.68 -10.20
N VAL A 176 -4.80 -10.56 -11.50
CA VAL A 176 -5.19 -9.39 -12.29
C VAL A 176 -6.72 -9.26 -12.37
N GLU A 177 -7.41 -10.37 -12.64
CA GLU A 177 -8.87 -10.41 -12.68
C GLU A 177 -9.47 -9.96 -11.35
N MET A 178 -8.91 -10.42 -10.22
CA MET A 178 -9.37 -10.00 -8.90
C MET A 178 -9.11 -8.52 -8.65
N LEU A 179 -7.92 -8.00 -8.97
CA LEU A 179 -7.59 -6.57 -8.86
C LEU A 179 -8.60 -5.72 -9.64
N VAL A 180 -8.90 -6.10 -10.89
CA VAL A 180 -9.84 -5.36 -11.75
C VAL A 180 -11.29 -5.49 -11.26
N SER A 181 -11.71 -6.66 -10.77
CA SER A 181 -13.08 -6.90 -10.33
C SER A 181 -13.47 -6.07 -9.10
N LYS A 182 -12.52 -5.79 -8.21
CA LYS A 182 -12.74 -5.03 -6.98
C LYS A 182 -12.65 -3.50 -7.16
N THR A 183 -12.24 -3.03 -8.34
CA THR A 183 -12.10 -1.58 -8.62
C THR A 183 -13.30 -0.98 -9.39
N LYS A 184 -14.36 -1.75 -9.57
CA LYS A 184 -15.57 -1.32 -10.30
C LYS A 184 -16.64 -0.74 -9.38
#